data_255eab56fa551aecedf3005fe2ad1ac2
#
_entry.id   255eab56fa551aecedf3005fe2ad1ac2
#
_cell.length_a   1.000
_cell.length_b   1.000
_cell.length_c   1.000
_cell.angle_alpha   90.00
_cell.angle_beta   90.00
_cell.angle_gamma   90.00
#
_symmetry.space_group_name_H-M   'P 1'
#
loop_
_entity.id
_entity.type
_entity.pdbx_description
1 polymer ?
#
loop_
_entity_poly.entity_id
_entity_poly.type
_entity_poly.pdbx_seq_one_letter_code
_entity_poly.pdbx_strand_id
1 'polypeptide(L)'
;EAAAKHAWLLEHERELAVASKAAPGAVELVRALHAAGCRLGILTRNAHELALITLAAIGIGDCFLTEDVLGRGEADPKPSPDGLLRLAARWDVAPQKMLMVGDYRFDLDCARAAGAQSALVNLAENPWPELTDWHARDCAELGRMAGLLV
;
A
#
# COMPACT_ATOMS: atom_id res chain seq x y z
N GLU A 1 0.83 5.96 -18.31
CA GLU A 1 -0.08 7.09 -18.32
C GLU A 1 -1.20 6.93 -17.30
N ALA A 2 -2.01 5.90 -17.45
CA ALA A 2 -3.09 5.66 -16.50
C ALA A 2 -2.53 5.38 -15.11
N ALA A 3 -1.40 4.69 -15.02
CA ALA A 3 -0.78 4.35 -13.74
C ALA A 3 -0.39 5.59 -12.95
N ALA A 4 0.03 6.66 -13.64
CA ALA A 4 0.45 7.88 -12.96
C ALA A 4 -0.69 8.57 -12.23
N LYS A 5 -1.94 8.23 -12.58
CA LYS A 5 -3.11 8.84 -11.96
C LYS A 5 -3.69 7.99 -10.85
N HIS A 6 -3.16 6.79 -10.65
CA HIS A 6 -3.64 5.92 -9.59
C HIS A 6 -2.87 6.20 -8.30
N ALA A 7 -3.52 5.89 -7.19
CA ALA A 7 -2.93 6.02 -5.88
C ALA A 7 -2.74 4.64 -5.29
N TRP A 8 -1.61 4.43 -4.63
CA TRP A 8 -1.24 3.14 -4.08
C TRP A 8 -1.03 3.26 -2.58
N LEU A 9 -1.65 2.35 -1.84
CA LEU A 9 -1.50 2.26 -0.40
C LEU A 9 -0.84 0.93 -0.09
N LEU A 10 0.25 1.00 0.66
CA LEU A 10 1.04 -0.15 0.99
C LEU A 10 0.87 -0.47 2.47
N GLU A 11 0.85 -1.76 2.76
CA GLU A 11 0.73 -2.23 4.11
C GLU A 11 2.09 -2.75 4.57
N HIS A 12 2.55 -2.33 5.75
CA HIS A 12 3.88 -2.65 6.24
C HIS A 12 3.89 -3.15 7.68
N GLU A 13 2.81 -3.73 8.12
CA GLU A 13 2.68 -4.04 9.54
C GLU A 13 3.76 -4.97 10.06
N ARG A 14 4.12 -5.96 9.29
CA ARG A 14 5.04 -6.99 9.77
C ARG A 14 6.48 -6.56 9.76
N GLU A 15 6.87 -5.88 8.70
CA GLU A 15 8.27 -5.51 8.55
C GLU A 15 8.64 -4.35 9.43
N LEU A 16 7.66 -3.58 9.86
CA LEU A 16 7.91 -2.35 10.58
C LEU A 16 8.59 -2.55 11.91
N ALA A 17 8.28 -3.60 12.58
CA ALA A 17 8.65 -3.69 13.98
C ALA A 17 10.12 -4.01 14.20
N VAL A 18 10.78 -4.69 13.27
CA VAL A 18 12.00 -5.37 13.66
C VAL A 18 13.16 -5.16 12.73
N ALA A 19 13.06 -5.63 11.51
CA ALA A 19 14.25 -5.92 10.75
C ALA A 19 14.70 -4.79 9.86
N SER A 20 13.86 -3.81 9.63
CA SER A 20 14.17 -2.75 8.68
C SER A 20 14.49 -3.33 7.30
N LYS A 21 13.83 -4.42 6.97
CA LYS A 21 13.96 -5.05 5.67
C LYS A 21 12.66 -4.93 4.92
N ALA A 22 12.76 -4.51 3.66
CA ALA A 22 11.60 -4.47 2.80
C ALA A 22 11.25 -5.88 2.32
N ALA A 23 9.95 -6.13 2.08
CA ALA A 23 9.53 -7.34 1.40
C ALA A 23 10.09 -7.36 -0.03
N PRO A 24 10.21 -8.55 -0.64
CA PRO A 24 10.81 -8.65 -1.98
C PRO A 24 10.14 -7.73 -2.99
N GLY A 25 10.93 -6.89 -3.63
CA GLY A 25 10.46 -5.97 -4.66
C GLY A 25 9.76 -4.73 -4.18
N ALA A 26 9.57 -4.57 -2.85
CA ALA A 26 8.83 -3.42 -2.33
C ALA A 26 9.54 -2.10 -2.61
N VAL A 27 10.85 -2.04 -2.39
CA VAL A 27 11.61 -0.82 -2.64
C VAL A 27 11.54 -0.45 -4.12
N GLU A 28 11.76 -1.41 -4.99
CA GLU A 28 11.74 -1.19 -6.43
C GLU A 28 10.36 -0.70 -6.89
N LEU A 29 9.30 -1.32 -6.38
CA LEU A 29 7.94 -0.92 -6.76
C LEU A 29 7.62 0.49 -6.28
N VAL A 30 7.94 0.80 -5.02
CA VAL A 30 7.68 2.14 -4.47
C VAL A 30 8.45 3.19 -5.26
N ARG A 31 9.72 2.93 -5.56
CA ARG A 31 10.53 3.88 -6.34
C ARG A 31 9.97 4.08 -7.74
N ALA A 32 9.52 3.00 -8.38
CA ALA A 32 8.93 3.11 -9.72
C ALA A 32 7.64 3.90 -9.71
N LEU A 33 6.79 3.67 -8.70
CA LEU A 33 5.53 4.42 -8.56
C LEU A 33 5.79 5.89 -8.28
N HIS A 34 6.76 6.17 -7.42
CA HIS A 34 7.12 7.55 -7.10
C HIS A 34 7.62 8.27 -8.36
N ALA A 35 8.49 7.62 -9.13
CA ALA A 35 9.02 8.18 -10.37
C ALA A 35 7.93 8.40 -11.41
N ALA A 36 6.88 7.58 -11.39
CA ALA A 36 5.75 7.71 -12.30
C ALA A 36 4.76 8.80 -11.87
N GLY A 37 4.98 9.43 -10.72
CA GLY A 37 4.10 10.49 -10.24
C GLY A 37 2.85 9.99 -9.52
N CYS A 38 2.82 8.73 -9.11
CA CYS A 38 1.69 8.18 -8.38
C CYS A 38 1.66 8.72 -6.95
N ARG A 39 0.46 8.91 -6.42
CA ARG A 39 0.29 9.20 -5.00
C ARG A 39 0.54 7.92 -4.21
N LEU A 40 1.28 8.03 -3.11
CA LEU A 40 1.67 6.89 -2.29
C LEU A 40 1.30 7.16 -0.84
N GLY A 41 0.73 6.16 -0.19
CA GLY A 41 0.37 6.24 1.21
C GLY A 41 0.56 4.91 1.92
N ILE A 42 0.55 4.99 3.24
CA ILE A 42 0.69 3.84 4.12
C ILE A 42 -0.50 3.80 5.07
N LEU A 43 -1.09 2.63 5.22
CA LEU A 43 -2.03 2.36 6.31
C LEU A 43 -1.42 1.26 7.16
N THR A 44 -1.25 1.53 8.45
CA THR A 44 -0.66 0.56 9.37
C THR A 44 -1.33 0.63 10.71
N ARG A 45 -1.30 -0.48 11.46
CA ARG A 45 -1.76 -0.52 12.85
C ARG A 45 -0.69 -0.06 13.82
N ASN A 46 0.52 0.11 13.36
CA ASN A 46 1.61 0.61 14.18
C ASN A 46 1.50 2.10 14.37
N ALA A 47 2.24 2.62 15.33
CA ALA A 47 2.29 4.06 15.56
C ALA A 47 2.90 4.77 14.36
N HIS A 48 2.43 5.97 14.10
CA HIS A 48 2.89 6.80 12.99
C HIS A 48 4.42 6.96 13.01
N GLU A 49 5.00 7.26 14.16
CA GLU A 49 6.44 7.48 14.27
C GLU A 49 7.23 6.23 13.92
N LEU A 50 6.74 5.07 14.33
CA LEU A 50 7.40 3.81 14.02
C LEU A 50 7.38 3.54 12.53
N ALA A 51 6.26 3.84 11.88
CA ALA A 51 6.15 3.69 10.42
C ALA A 51 7.17 4.58 9.71
N LEU A 52 7.30 5.84 10.14
CA LEU A 52 8.26 6.75 9.53
C LEU A 52 9.70 6.25 9.70
N ILE A 53 10.04 5.76 10.89
CA ILE A 53 11.37 5.23 11.15
C ILE A 53 11.67 4.05 10.23
N THR A 54 10.71 3.16 10.05
CA THR A 54 10.89 1.98 9.21
C THR A 54 11.05 2.35 7.74
N LEU A 55 10.23 3.26 7.25
CA LEU A 55 10.35 3.71 5.86
C LEU A 55 11.72 4.33 5.59
N ALA A 56 12.22 5.11 6.53
CA ALA A 56 13.57 5.68 6.41
C ALA A 56 14.63 4.59 6.42
N ALA A 57 14.47 3.60 7.29
CA ALA A 57 15.45 2.52 7.43
C ALA A 57 15.56 1.66 6.16
N ILE A 58 14.45 1.43 5.47
CA ILE A 58 14.48 0.66 4.23
C ILE A 58 14.71 1.53 2.99
N GLY A 59 14.91 2.84 3.18
CA GLY A 59 15.37 3.72 2.11
C GLY A 59 14.30 4.29 1.22
N ILE A 60 13.04 4.33 1.64
CA ILE A 60 11.95 4.86 0.84
C ILE A 60 11.17 5.97 1.55
N GLY A 61 11.70 6.49 2.65
CA GLY A 61 11.00 7.53 3.39
C GLY A 61 10.73 8.78 2.56
N ASP A 62 11.61 9.08 1.63
CA ASP A 62 11.47 10.26 0.76
C ASP A 62 10.34 10.11 -0.27
N CYS A 63 9.80 8.91 -0.44
CA CYS A 63 8.70 8.67 -1.38
C CYS A 63 7.33 8.95 -0.80
N PHE A 64 7.23 9.23 0.50
CA PHE A 64 5.96 9.45 1.18
C PHE A 64 5.97 10.77 1.92
N LEU A 65 4.88 11.52 1.82
CA LEU A 65 4.67 12.65 2.71
C LEU A 65 4.28 12.11 4.09
N THR A 66 4.72 12.81 5.12
CA THR A 66 4.39 12.41 6.50
C THR A 66 2.89 12.29 6.72
N GLU A 67 2.12 13.19 6.13
CA GLU A 67 0.67 13.21 6.26
C GLU A 67 -0.01 12.06 5.56
N ASP A 68 0.70 11.38 4.66
CA ASP A 68 0.15 10.24 3.92
C ASP A 68 0.49 8.90 4.58
N VAL A 69 1.10 8.93 5.76
CA VAL A 69 1.40 7.74 6.55
C VAL A 69 0.44 7.73 7.73
N LEU A 70 -0.58 6.88 7.67
CA LEU A 70 -1.62 6.82 8.67
C LEU A 70 -1.39 5.61 9.58
N GLY A 71 -1.05 5.88 10.82
CA GLY A 71 -0.91 4.87 11.85
C GLY A 71 -2.19 4.70 12.66
N ARG A 72 -2.05 4.00 13.79
CA ARG A 72 -3.23 3.65 14.60
C ARG A 72 -3.89 4.88 15.21
N GLY A 73 -3.22 5.99 15.31
CA GLY A 73 -3.79 7.22 15.88
C GLY A 73 -4.45 8.13 14.87
N GLU A 74 -4.26 7.89 13.57
CA GLU A 74 -4.72 8.79 12.53
C GLU A 74 -5.99 8.32 11.84
N ALA A 75 -6.31 7.03 11.93
CA ALA A 75 -7.48 6.47 11.28
C ALA A 75 -7.92 5.21 12.00
N ASP A 76 -9.18 4.83 11.82
CA ASP A 76 -9.67 3.55 12.33
C ASP A 76 -8.91 2.43 11.63
N PRO A 77 -8.59 1.35 12.37
CA PRO A 77 -7.77 0.28 11.79
C PRO A 77 -8.53 -0.52 10.73
N LYS A 78 -7.76 -1.09 9.81
CA LYS A 78 -8.29 -2.05 8.86
C LYS A 78 -8.95 -3.20 9.63
N PRO A 79 -10.06 -3.74 9.20
CA PRO A 79 -10.65 -3.64 7.86
C PRO A 79 -11.54 -2.44 7.60
N SER A 80 -11.60 -1.47 8.53
CA SER A 80 -12.36 -0.25 8.29
C SER A 80 -11.83 0.48 7.05
N PRO A 81 -12.70 1.05 6.21
CA PRO A 81 -12.27 1.83 5.06
C PRO A 81 -11.77 3.23 5.41
N ASP A 82 -11.82 3.61 6.69
CA ASP A 82 -11.60 4.99 7.12
C ASP A 82 -10.27 5.57 6.63
N GLY A 83 -9.17 4.83 6.80
CA GLY A 83 -7.86 5.33 6.40
C GLY A 83 -7.77 5.55 4.90
N LEU A 84 -8.28 4.60 4.13
CA LEU A 84 -8.24 4.71 2.68
C LEU A 84 -9.09 5.89 2.20
N LEU A 85 -10.26 6.07 2.80
CA LEU A 85 -11.14 7.18 2.44
C LEU A 85 -10.54 8.53 2.83
N ARG A 86 -9.80 8.61 3.93
CA ARG A 86 -9.10 9.83 4.32
C ARG A 86 -8.04 10.20 3.29
N LEU A 87 -7.29 9.22 2.83
CA LEU A 87 -6.28 9.46 1.78
C LEU A 87 -6.93 9.85 0.46
N ALA A 88 -8.05 9.21 0.11
CA ALA A 88 -8.78 9.56 -1.09
C ALA A 88 -9.20 11.03 -1.08
N ALA A 89 -9.75 11.49 0.04
CA ALA A 89 -10.17 12.88 0.18
C ALA A 89 -8.98 13.82 0.13
N ARG A 90 -7.92 13.47 0.83
CA ARG A 90 -6.71 14.29 0.88
C ARG A 90 -6.06 14.45 -0.49
N TRP A 91 -6.06 13.39 -1.30
CA TRP A 91 -5.46 13.40 -2.62
C TRP A 91 -6.42 13.85 -3.71
N ASP A 92 -7.69 14.05 -3.37
CA ASP A 92 -8.75 14.36 -4.34
C ASP A 92 -8.79 13.30 -5.44
N VAL A 93 -8.80 12.04 -5.03
CA VAL A 93 -8.83 10.89 -5.93
C VAL A 93 -10.04 10.05 -5.58
N ALA A 94 -10.78 9.60 -6.61
CA ALA A 94 -11.88 8.69 -6.39
C ALA A 94 -11.35 7.34 -5.88
N PRO A 95 -11.98 6.72 -4.88
CA PRO A 95 -11.50 5.44 -4.37
C PRO A 95 -11.33 4.37 -5.45
N GLN A 96 -12.15 4.40 -6.50
CA GLN A 96 -12.07 3.45 -7.61
C GLN A 96 -10.73 3.52 -8.35
N LYS A 97 -9.98 4.61 -8.18
CA LYS A 97 -8.67 4.79 -8.81
C LYS A 97 -7.52 4.52 -7.84
N MET A 98 -7.82 3.98 -6.68
CA MET A 98 -6.82 3.63 -5.68
C MET A 98 -6.62 2.13 -5.66
N LEU A 99 -5.40 1.71 -5.36
CA LEU A 99 -5.07 0.30 -5.20
C LEU A 99 -4.48 0.08 -3.80
N MET A 100 -5.12 -0.79 -3.04
CA MET A 100 -4.62 -1.21 -1.73
C MET A 100 -3.78 -2.47 -1.91
N VAL A 101 -2.52 -2.42 -1.51
CA VAL A 101 -1.59 -3.53 -1.63
C VAL A 101 -1.31 -4.07 -0.24
N GLY A 102 -1.58 -5.34 -0.02
CA GLY A 102 -1.34 -5.94 1.28
C GLY A 102 -1.21 -7.45 1.21
N ASP A 103 -0.98 -8.07 2.35
CA ASP A 103 -0.76 -9.51 2.42
C ASP A 103 -1.78 -10.22 3.31
N TYR A 104 -2.83 -9.55 3.72
CA TYR A 104 -3.81 -10.14 4.60
C TYR A 104 -5.22 -9.71 4.24
N ARG A 105 -6.19 -10.50 4.71
CA ARG A 105 -7.61 -10.30 4.41
C ARG A 105 -8.09 -8.89 4.76
N PHE A 106 -7.63 -8.34 5.89
CA PHE A 106 -8.11 -7.03 6.33
C PHE A 106 -7.74 -5.92 5.35
N ASP A 107 -6.63 -6.06 4.62
CA ASP A 107 -6.28 -5.11 3.57
C ASP A 107 -7.28 -5.16 2.43
N LEU A 108 -7.68 -6.38 2.06
CA LEU A 108 -8.63 -6.58 0.96
C LEU A 108 -10.02 -6.10 1.36
N ASP A 109 -10.44 -6.41 2.60
CA ASP A 109 -11.74 -5.94 3.11
C ASP A 109 -11.79 -4.42 3.14
N CYS A 110 -10.71 -3.78 3.57
CA CYS A 110 -10.60 -2.32 3.59
C CYS A 110 -10.82 -1.75 2.19
N ALA A 111 -10.16 -2.33 1.19
CA ALA A 111 -10.29 -1.88 -0.18
C ALA A 111 -11.73 -2.04 -0.68
N ARG A 112 -12.34 -3.20 -0.44
CA ARG A 112 -13.72 -3.45 -0.87
C ARG A 112 -14.70 -2.47 -0.24
N ALA A 113 -14.55 -2.24 1.07
CA ALA A 113 -15.44 -1.34 1.79
C ALA A 113 -15.33 0.10 1.28
N ALA A 114 -14.14 0.49 0.82
CA ALA A 114 -13.91 1.84 0.32
C ALA A 114 -14.25 1.98 -1.17
N GLY A 115 -14.45 0.89 -1.88
CA GLY A 115 -14.65 0.92 -3.32
C GLY A 115 -13.37 0.99 -4.12
N ALA A 116 -12.23 0.64 -3.50
CA ALA A 116 -10.93 0.65 -4.15
C ALA A 116 -10.60 -0.72 -4.71
N GLN A 117 -9.57 -0.77 -5.54
CA GLN A 117 -9.03 -2.04 -6.02
C GLN A 117 -8.10 -2.63 -4.97
N SER A 118 -7.94 -3.95 -5.01
CA SER A 118 -7.13 -4.68 -4.06
C SER A 118 -6.08 -5.53 -4.76
N ALA A 119 -4.88 -5.60 -4.15
CA ALA A 119 -3.81 -6.46 -4.62
C ALA A 119 -3.26 -7.25 -3.44
N LEU A 120 -3.22 -8.56 -3.60
CA LEU A 120 -2.65 -9.46 -2.60
C LEU A 120 -1.23 -9.82 -3.02
N VAL A 121 -0.28 -9.63 -2.12
CA VAL A 121 1.13 -9.94 -2.35
C VAL A 121 1.68 -10.77 -1.21
N ASN A 122 2.86 -11.34 -1.44
CA ASN A 122 3.63 -12.09 -0.43
C ASN A 122 2.98 -13.37 0.03
N LEU A 123 2.00 -13.87 -0.74
CA LEU A 123 1.41 -15.19 -0.54
C LEU A 123 1.40 -15.92 -1.87
N ALA A 124 1.88 -17.16 -1.86
CA ALA A 124 1.92 -17.96 -3.07
C ALA A 124 0.51 -18.31 -3.53
N GLU A 125 -0.38 -18.58 -2.60
CA GLU A 125 -1.76 -18.93 -2.90
C GLU A 125 -2.68 -17.86 -2.34
N ASN A 126 -3.85 -17.74 -2.96
CA ASN A 126 -4.81 -16.71 -2.59
C ASN A 126 -6.00 -17.34 -1.86
N PRO A 127 -6.06 -17.17 -0.50
CA PRO A 127 -7.20 -17.70 0.26
C PRO A 127 -8.49 -16.90 0.05
N TRP A 128 -8.42 -15.69 -0.53
CA TRP A 128 -9.54 -14.77 -0.62
C TRP A 128 -9.76 -14.28 -2.05
N PRO A 129 -10.00 -15.20 -3.02
CA PRO A 129 -10.12 -14.77 -4.42
C PRO A 129 -11.28 -13.81 -4.67
N GLU A 130 -12.36 -13.91 -3.89
CA GLU A 130 -13.51 -13.05 -4.07
C GLU A 130 -13.24 -11.61 -3.62
N LEU A 131 -12.18 -11.38 -2.86
CA LEU A 131 -11.81 -10.06 -2.38
C LEU A 131 -10.64 -9.45 -3.15
N THR A 132 -10.09 -10.16 -4.13
CA THR A 132 -8.80 -9.83 -4.73
C THR A 132 -8.97 -9.47 -6.20
N ASP A 133 -8.49 -8.29 -6.59
CA ASP A 133 -8.46 -7.90 -8.00
C ASP A 133 -7.14 -8.30 -8.66
N TRP A 134 -6.03 -8.25 -7.91
CA TRP A 134 -4.70 -8.62 -8.41
C TRP A 134 -4.03 -9.53 -7.39
N HIS A 135 -3.44 -10.62 -7.87
CA HIS A 135 -2.64 -11.49 -7.01
C HIS A 135 -1.25 -11.65 -7.60
N ALA A 136 -0.23 -11.36 -6.79
CA ALA A 136 1.16 -11.50 -7.17
C ALA A 136 1.92 -12.15 -6.01
N ARG A 137 2.99 -12.89 -6.34
CA ARG A 137 3.79 -13.55 -5.31
C ARG A 137 4.50 -12.52 -4.42
N ASP A 138 4.88 -11.39 -5.00
CA ASP A 138 5.56 -10.33 -4.28
C ASP A 138 5.37 -9.02 -5.03
N CYS A 139 5.92 -7.95 -4.47
CA CYS A 139 5.82 -6.63 -5.07
C CYS A 139 6.55 -6.53 -6.41
N ALA A 140 7.61 -7.31 -6.60
CA ALA A 140 8.31 -7.30 -7.88
C ALA A 140 7.41 -7.83 -8.99
N GLU A 141 6.72 -8.94 -8.74
CA GLU A 141 5.78 -9.48 -9.72
C GLU A 141 4.63 -8.52 -9.97
N LEU A 142 4.09 -7.90 -8.91
CA LEU A 142 3.03 -6.92 -9.06
C LEU A 142 3.48 -5.76 -9.94
N GLY A 143 4.70 -5.29 -9.74
CA GLY A 143 5.26 -4.22 -10.56
C GLY A 143 5.39 -4.60 -12.02
N ARG A 144 5.77 -5.85 -12.29
CA ARG A 144 5.84 -6.34 -13.68
C ARG A 144 4.45 -6.44 -14.30
N MET A 145 3.47 -6.93 -13.54
CA MET A 145 2.08 -7.02 -14.01
C MET A 145 1.52 -5.65 -14.36
N ALA A 146 1.90 -4.64 -13.61
CA ALA A 146 1.43 -3.27 -13.82
C ALA A 146 2.26 -2.51 -14.87
N GLY A 147 3.31 -3.12 -15.42
CA GLY A 147 4.15 -2.48 -16.41
C GLY A 147 5.12 -1.46 -15.84
N LEU A 148 5.38 -1.52 -14.54
CA LEU A 148 6.26 -0.57 -13.85
C LEU A 148 7.67 -1.09 -13.68
N LEU A 149 7.85 -2.39 -13.66
CA LEU A 149 9.15 -3.06 -13.53
C LEU A 149 9.36 -4.02 -14.69
N VAL A 150 10.62 -4.30 -14.95
CA VAL A 150 11.00 -5.20 -16.06
C VAL A 150 11.06 -6.66 -15.63
#